data_8b19e2022c0ce3dc8bd1ef1959cc03a7
#
_entry.id   8b19e2022c0ce3dc8bd1ef1959cc03a7
#
_cell.length_a   1.000
_cell.length_b   1.000
_cell.length_c   1.000
_cell.angle_alpha   90.00
_cell.angle_beta   90.00
_cell.angle_gamma   90.00
#
_symmetry.space_group_name_H-M   'P 1'
#
loop_
_entity.id
_entity.type
_entity.pdbx_description
1 polymer ?
#
loop_
_entity_poly.entity_id
_entity_poly.type
_entity_poly.pdbx_seq_one_letter_code
_entity_poly.pdbx_strand_id
1 'polypeptide(L)'
;MAGAAVTAAIAAQPRRPIKWPAQAMIHVWLDPRTAPPGAGALVDRALRTWNAAAGGRFVLRKEGSSASASVRVRFAQADGIYGETSPRIDGATGFIGSADVLIAGDLAGDATQQRIVIYLTALHELGHALGLPHTDAFDDIMYSFRRPDDGARYFGAYRRRLRSAEDIGSERATGLSPADVAALQSLYDG
;
A
#
# COMPACT_ATOMS: atom_id res chain seq x y z
N MET A 1 -49.40 32.14 -17.97
CA MET A 1 -49.07 31.35 -16.76
C MET A 1 -47.77 30.62 -17.04
N ALA A 2 -46.64 31.12 -16.50
CA ALA A 2 -45.31 30.54 -16.71
C ALA A 2 -45.01 29.61 -15.53
N GLY A 3 -44.88 28.30 -15.81
CA GLY A 3 -44.49 27.30 -14.83
C GLY A 3 -42.98 27.35 -14.61
N ALA A 4 -42.57 27.74 -13.41
CA ALA A 4 -41.17 27.67 -12.99
C ALA A 4 -40.79 26.22 -12.72
N ALA A 5 -39.90 25.66 -13.54
CA ALA A 5 -39.27 24.36 -13.28
C ALA A 5 -38.21 24.50 -12.16
N VAL A 6 -38.51 23.98 -11.00
CA VAL A 6 -37.54 23.88 -9.90
C VAL A 6 -36.61 22.71 -10.21
N THR A 7 -35.41 23.00 -10.73
CA THR A 7 -34.35 22.04 -10.89
C THR A 7 -33.69 21.83 -9.53
N ALA A 8 -34.09 20.77 -8.82
CA ALA A 8 -33.40 20.34 -7.60
C ALA A 8 -32.01 19.85 -7.98
N ALA A 9 -30.95 20.60 -7.65
CA ALA A 9 -29.60 20.17 -7.71
C ALA A 9 -29.40 19.07 -6.65
N ILE A 10 -29.30 17.82 -7.09
CA ILE A 10 -28.89 16.72 -6.22
C ILE A 10 -27.41 16.99 -5.85
N ALA A 11 -27.20 17.55 -4.68
CA ALA A 11 -25.84 17.68 -4.12
C ALA A 11 -25.26 16.27 -4.00
N ALA A 12 -24.19 15.99 -4.77
CA ALA A 12 -23.46 14.74 -4.67
C ALA A 12 -22.96 14.64 -3.23
N GLN A 13 -23.44 13.65 -2.49
CA GLN A 13 -22.95 13.40 -1.14
C GLN A 13 -21.45 13.10 -1.23
N PRO A 14 -20.60 13.67 -0.35
CA PRO A 14 -19.19 13.35 -0.33
C PRO A 14 -19.05 11.84 -0.14
N ARG A 15 -18.39 11.19 -1.10
CA ARG A 15 -18.11 9.75 -1.01
C ARG A 15 -17.29 9.53 0.27
N ARG A 16 -17.79 8.68 1.16
CA ARG A 16 -17.04 8.31 2.35
C ARG A 16 -15.68 7.75 1.92
N PRO A 17 -14.59 8.11 2.61
CA PRO A 17 -13.29 7.55 2.30
C PRO A 17 -13.31 6.03 2.51
N ILE A 18 -12.73 5.31 1.56
CA ILE A 18 -12.61 3.85 1.62
C ILE A 18 -11.46 3.53 2.57
N LYS A 19 -11.75 2.97 3.75
CA LYS A 19 -10.76 2.65 4.79
C LYS A 19 -11.22 1.47 5.64
N TRP A 20 -10.37 0.95 6.49
CA TRP A 20 -10.77 0.03 7.57
C TRP A 20 -11.47 0.78 8.70
N PRO A 21 -12.23 0.08 9.55
CA PRO A 21 -12.75 0.68 10.79
C PRO A 21 -11.61 1.27 11.64
N ALA A 22 -11.91 2.30 12.42
CA ALA A 22 -10.95 2.84 13.38
C ALA A 22 -10.51 1.76 14.38
N GLN A 23 -9.23 1.77 14.76
CA GLN A 23 -8.60 0.81 15.66
C GLN A 23 -8.72 -0.66 15.20
N ALA A 24 -8.93 -0.90 13.90
CA ALA A 24 -8.98 -2.26 13.36
C ALA A 24 -7.67 -3.02 13.59
N MET A 25 -7.79 -4.30 13.93
CA MET A 25 -6.69 -5.25 13.81
C MET A 25 -6.80 -5.91 12.45
N ILE A 26 -5.91 -5.56 11.54
CA ILE A 26 -5.90 -6.00 10.15
C ILE A 26 -4.95 -7.19 10.05
N HIS A 27 -5.50 -8.36 9.83
CA HIS A 27 -4.76 -9.62 9.77
C HIS A 27 -4.16 -9.83 8.37
N VAL A 28 -2.84 -9.93 8.27
CA VAL A 28 -2.10 -10.03 7.01
C VAL A 28 -1.42 -11.39 6.90
N TRP A 29 -1.73 -12.13 5.85
CA TRP A 29 -1.07 -13.38 5.54
C TRP A 29 -0.27 -13.24 4.24
N LEU A 30 0.97 -13.73 4.27
CA LEU A 30 1.82 -13.88 3.09
C LEU A 30 1.85 -15.34 2.67
N ASP A 31 1.54 -15.65 1.41
CA ASP A 31 1.66 -17.01 0.87
C ASP A 31 3.15 -17.41 0.77
N PRO A 32 3.63 -18.30 1.64
CA PRO A 32 5.05 -18.67 1.65
C PRO A 32 5.46 -19.47 0.43
N ARG A 33 4.49 -20.06 -0.30
CA ARG A 33 4.77 -20.87 -1.50
C ARG A 33 5.12 -20.02 -2.71
N THR A 34 4.71 -18.76 -2.72
CA THR A 34 4.92 -17.84 -3.82
C THR A 34 6.05 -16.85 -3.56
N ALA A 35 6.44 -16.66 -2.29
CA ALA A 35 7.41 -15.64 -1.89
C ALA A 35 8.85 -16.03 -2.30
N PRO A 36 9.57 -15.17 -3.03
CA PRO A 36 10.99 -15.34 -3.26
C PRO A 36 11.79 -15.40 -1.96
N PRO A 37 13.00 -16.01 -1.96
CA PRO A 37 13.85 -16.05 -0.78
C PRO A 37 14.09 -14.66 -0.18
N GLY A 38 13.83 -14.50 1.12
CA GLY A 38 14.00 -13.24 1.84
C GLY A 38 12.87 -12.22 1.67
N ALA A 39 11.93 -12.41 0.76
CA ALA A 39 10.82 -11.47 0.52
C ALA A 39 9.91 -11.33 1.74
N GLY A 40 9.69 -12.40 2.49
CA GLY A 40 8.89 -12.36 3.72
C GLY A 40 9.39 -11.34 4.75
N ALA A 41 10.70 -11.25 4.93
CA ALA A 41 11.30 -10.26 5.84
C ALA A 41 11.09 -8.82 5.36
N LEU A 42 11.03 -8.59 4.05
CA LEU A 42 10.78 -7.27 3.45
C LEU A 42 9.30 -6.86 3.61
N VAL A 43 8.36 -7.81 3.40
CA VAL A 43 6.95 -7.58 3.70
C VAL A 43 6.75 -7.28 5.19
N ASP A 44 7.41 -8.03 6.09
CA ASP A 44 7.34 -7.76 7.53
C ASP A 44 7.89 -6.36 7.89
N ARG A 45 8.90 -5.86 7.17
CA ARG A 45 9.39 -4.48 7.33
C ARG A 45 8.33 -3.46 6.88
N ALA A 46 7.67 -3.71 5.74
CA ALA A 46 6.60 -2.84 5.25
C ALA A 46 5.41 -2.77 6.24
N LEU A 47 5.03 -3.90 6.85
CA LEU A 47 4.00 -3.92 7.90
C LEU A 47 4.41 -3.07 9.11
N ARG A 48 5.67 -3.20 9.57
CA ARG A 48 6.17 -2.37 10.68
C ARG A 48 6.21 -0.89 10.34
N THR A 49 6.60 -0.54 9.12
CA THR A 49 6.65 0.85 8.64
C THR A 49 5.26 1.49 8.68
N TRP A 50 4.23 0.80 8.16
CA TRP A 50 2.86 1.30 8.24
C TRP A 50 2.31 1.34 9.67
N ASN A 51 2.63 0.36 10.52
CA ASN A 51 2.23 0.38 11.93
C ASN A 51 2.83 1.59 12.67
N ALA A 52 4.08 1.92 12.41
CA ALA A 52 4.71 3.11 12.99
C ALA A 52 4.03 4.40 12.49
N ALA A 53 3.75 4.50 11.18
CA ALA A 53 3.06 5.64 10.58
C ALA A 53 1.60 5.80 11.10
N ALA A 54 0.93 4.69 11.39
CA ALA A 54 -0.46 4.68 11.86
C ALA A 54 -0.64 5.35 13.23
N GLY A 55 0.38 5.36 14.10
CA GLY A 55 0.29 5.98 15.41
C GLY A 55 -0.87 5.46 16.27
N GLY A 56 -1.19 4.15 16.17
CA GLY A 56 -2.25 3.49 16.95
C GLY A 56 -3.64 3.53 16.32
N ARG A 57 -3.82 4.11 15.14
CA ARG A 57 -5.14 4.19 14.45
C ARG A 57 -5.64 2.85 13.95
N PHE A 58 -4.75 1.93 13.67
CA PHE A 58 -4.97 0.51 13.36
C PHE A 58 -3.70 -0.29 13.66
N VAL A 59 -3.79 -1.62 13.56
CA VAL A 59 -2.63 -2.51 13.67
C VAL A 59 -2.66 -3.53 12.54
N LEU A 60 -1.60 -3.57 11.73
CA LEU A 60 -1.32 -4.67 10.80
C LEU A 60 -0.65 -5.81 11.57
N ARG A 61 -1.26 -6.98 11.61
CA ARG A 61 -0.76 -8.15 12.31
C ARG A 61 -0.52 -9.29 11.34
N LYS A 62 0.69 -9.84 11.35
CA LYS A 62 1.02 -11.01 10.53
C LYS A 62 0.33 -12.26 11.06
N GLU A 63 -0.21 -13.06 10.14
CA GLU A 63 -0.90 -14.31 10.43
C GLU A 63 -0.21 -15.51 9.78
N GLY A 64 -0.33 -16.68 10.43
CA GLY A 64 0.22 -17.93 9.92
C GLY A 64 -0.70 -18.66 8.92
N SER A 65 -1.97 -18.23 8.80
CA SER A 65 -2.97 -18.87 7.95
C SER A 65 -3.75 -17.87 7.12
N SER A 66 -4.04 -18.24 5.86
CA SER A 66 -4.91 -17.46 4.98
C SER A 66 -6.37 -17.44 5.44
N ALA A 67 -6.80 -18.39 6.24
CA ALA A 67 -8.19 -18.49 6.71
C ALA A 67 -8.58 -17.35 7.67
N SER A 68 -7.61 -16.88 8.48
CA SER A 68 -7.81 -15.76 9.42
C SER A 68 -7.43 -14.40 8.86
N ALA A 69 -6.87 -14.35 7.64
CA ALA A 69 -6.35 -13.11 7.07
C ALA A 69 -7.42 -12.30 6.37
N SER A 70 -7.46 -11.01 6.65
CA SER A 70 -8.21 -10.02 5.90
C SER A 70 -7.41 -9.45 4.72
N VAL A 71 -6.08 -9.38 4.83
CA VAL A 71 -5.19 -9.02 3.71
C VAL A 71 -4.37 -10.24 3.32
N ARG A 72 -4.36 -10.57 2.03
CA ARG A 72 -3.59 -11.70 1.49
C ARG A 72 -2.56 -11.19 0.51
N VAL A 73 -1.28 -11.43 0.83
CA VAL A 73 -0.14 -11.04 0.01
C VAL A 73 0.38 -12.26 -0.73
N ARG A 74 0.54 -12.15 -2.05
CA ARG A 74 1.11 -13.19 -2.91
C ARG A 74 2.13 -12.60 -3.86
N PHE A 75 3.08 -13.41 -4.30
CA PHE A 75 4.00 -13.08 -5.36
C PHE A 75 3.59 -13.79 -6.65
N ALA A 76 3.76 -13.12 -7.79
CA ALA A 76 3.52 -13.70 -9.10
C ALA A 76 4.52 -13.15 -10.12
N GLN A 77 4.46 -13.70 -11.34
CA GLN A 77 5.17 -13.13 -12.47
C GLN A 77 4.66 -11.73 -12.77
N ALA A 78 5.57 -10.81 -13.07
CA ALA A 78 5.23 -9.44 -13.40
C ALA A 78 4.92 -9.33 -14.91
N ASP A 79 3.66 -9.14 -15.23
CA ASP A 79 3.23 -8.82 -16.60
C ASP A 79 3.36 -7.31 -16.89
N GLY A 80 4.54 -6.73 -16.55
CA GLY A 80 4.82 -5.29 -16.75
C GLY A 80 4.40 -4.37 -15.61
N ILE A 81 3.88 -4.91 -14.51
CA ILE A 81 3.55 -4.15 -13.28
C ILE A 81 4.40 -4.64 -12.11
N TYR A 82 4.69 -3.77 -11.14
CA TYR A 82 5.40 -4.16 -9.92
C TYR A 82 4.49 -4.78 -8.88
N GLY A 83 3.23 -4.36 -8.83
CA GLY A 83 2.22 -4.88 -7.91
C GLY A 83 0.82 -4.43 -8.27
N GLU A 84 -0.16 -5.01 -7.59
CA GLU A 84 -1.57 -4.69 -7.71
C GLU A 84 -2.30 -5.00 -6.40
N THR A 85 -3.22 -4.12 -6.00
CA THR A 85 -4.08 -4.33 -4.83
C THR A 85 -5.54 -4.23 -5.20
N SER A 86 -6.32 -5.22 -4.77
CA SER A 86 -7.76 -5.31 -4.97
C SER A 86 -8.48 -5.29 -3.62
N PRO A 87 -8.85 -4.12 -3.05
CA PRO A 87 -9.64 -4.04 -1.85
C PRO A 87 -11.10 -4.40 -2.13
N ARG A 88 -11.74 -5.08 -1.18
CA ARG A 88 -13.17 -5.40 -1.20
C ARG A 88 -13.88 -4.66 -0.08
N ILE A 89 -14.89 -3.89 -0.49
CA ILE A 89 -15.69 -3.09 0.41
C ILE A 89 -16.86 -3.91 0.92
N ASP A 90 -17.06 -3.93 2.22
CA ASP A 90 -18.26 -4.48 2.83
C ASP A 90 -19.46 -3.57 2.54
N GLY A 91 -20.43 -4.10 1.82
CA GLY A 91 -21.60 -3.32 1.34
C GLY A 91 -22.51 -2.81 2.46
N ALA A 92 -22.48 -3.42 3.64
CA ALA A 92 -23.30 -3.01 4.77
C ALA A 92 -22.67 -1.86 5.56
N THR A 93 -21.35 -1.87 5.68
CA THR A 93 -20.61 -0.90 6.50
C THR A 93 -19.94 0.19 5.69
N GLY A 94 -19.60 -0.08 4.42
CA GLY A 94 -18.80 0.79 3.56
C GLY A 94 -17.32 0.80 3.88
N PHE A 95 -16.84 -0.04 4.81
CA PHE A 95 -15.44 -0.21 5.14
C PHE A 95 -14.76 -1.27 4.25
N ILE A 96 -13.43 -1.25 4.23
CA ILE A 96 -12.66 -2.37 3.66
C ILE A 96 -12.88 -3.59 4.55
N GLY A 97 -13.31 -4.70 3.98
CA GLY A 97 -13.48 -5.98 4.68
C GLY A 97 -12.34 -6.96 4.38
N SER A 98 -11.73 -6.87 3.19
CA SER A 98 -10.56 -7.65 2.81
C SER A 98 -9.80 -6.98 1.67
N ALA A 99 -8.54 -7.40 1.42
CA ALA A 99 -7.76 -7.01 0.27
C ALA A 99 -6.86 -8.17 -0.21
N ASP A 100 -6.75 -8.31 -1.52
CA ASP A 100 -5.74 -9.17 -2.15
C ASP A 100 -4.62 -8.28 -2.69
N VAL A 101 -3.38 -8.59 -2.32
CA VAL A 101 -2.15 -7.87 -2.72
C VAL A 101 -1.30 -8.80 -3.54
N LEU A 102 -0.95 -8.39 -4.75
CA LEU A 102 -0.04 -9.07 -5.64
C LEU A 102 1.26 -8.26 -5.77
N ILE A 103 2.41 -8.94 -5.70
CA ILE A 103 3.73 -8.33 -5.84
C ILE A 103 4.50 -9.12 -6.89
N ALA A 104 5.23 -8.42 -7.77
CA ALA A 104 6.11 -9.07 -8.74
C ALA A 104 7.24 -9.83 -8.04
N GLY A 105 7.43 -11.10 -8.42
CA GLY A 105 8.45 -11.98 -7.84
C GLY A 105 9.66 -12.24 -8.75
N ASP A 106 9.53 -11.99 -10.05
CA ASP A 106 10.52 -12.25 -11.11
C ASP A 106 11.23 -10.96 -11.54
N LEU A 107 11.91 -10.32 -10.60
CA LEU A 107 12.50 -9.00 -10.79
C LEU A 107 13.89 -9.05 -11.43
N ALA A 108 14.14 -8.14 -12.37
CA ALA A 108 15.46 -7.90 -12.93
C ALA A 108 16.38 -7.13 -11.98
N GLY A 109 17.70 -7.18 -12.24
CA GLY A 109 18.70 -6.43 -11.48
C GLY A 109 19.45 -7.26 -10.46
N ASP A 110 20.36 -6.61 -9.73
CA ASP A 110 21.13 -7.25 -8.66
C ASP A 110 20.26 -7.53 -7.41
N ALA A 111 20.76 -8.35 -6.50
CA ALA A 111 20.04 -8.76 -5.30
C ALA A 111 19.56 -7.56 -4.44
N THR A 112 20.33 -6.48 -4.36
CA THR A 112 19.94 -5.28 -3.63
C THR A 112 18.81 -4.56 -4.34
N GLN A 113 18.87 -4.45 -5.67
CA GLN A 113 17.81 -3.85 -6.47
C GLN A 113 16.49 -4.63 -6.34
N GLN A 114 16.54 -5.95 -6.44
CA GLN A 114 15.36 -6.81 -6.26
C GLN A 114 14.73 -6.62 -4.88
N ARG A 115 15.55 -6.58 -3.82
CA ARG A 115 15.08 -6.33 -2.43
C ARG A 115 14.42 -4.96 -2.28
N ILE A 116 14.99 -3.91 -2.91
CA ILE A 116 14.41 -2.56 -2.90
C ILE A 116 13.05 -2.57 -3.58
N VAL A 117 12.95 -3.16 -4.77
CA VAL A 117 11.69 -3.23 -5.52
C VAL A 117 10.64 -3.98 -4.71
N ILE A 118 10.96 -5.17 -4.17
CA ILE A 118 10.02 -5.94 -3.33
C ILE A 118 9.53 -5.11 -2.13
N TYR A 119 10.47 -4.47 -1.40
CA TYR A 119 10.11 -3.70 -0.21
C TYR A 119 9.19 -2.51 -0.54
N LEU A 120 9.59 -1.69 -1.52
CA LEU A 120 8.82 -0.49 -1.86
C LEU A 120 7.49 -0.84 -2.53
N THR A 121 7.44 -1.90 -3.35
CA THR A 121 6.17 -2.40 -3.89
C THR A 121 5.26 -2.92 -2.77
N ALA A 122 5.78 -3.72 -1.84
CA ALA A 122 4.99 -4.18 -0.69
C ALA A 122 4.45 -3.00 0.14
N LEU A 123 5.27 -1.96 0.34
CA LEU A 123 4.87 -0.75 1.05
C LEU A 123 3.77 0.01 0.29
N HIS A 124 3.91 0.19 -1.03
CA HIS A 124 2.93 0.83 -1.91
C HIS A 124 1.59 0.06 -1.91
N GLU A 125 1.63 -1.23 -2.19
CA GLU A 125 0.43 -2.06 -2.29
C GLU A 125 -0.31 -2.19 -0.95
N LEU A 126 0.42 -2.27 0.16
CA LEU A 126 -0.19 -2.20 1.48
C LEU A 126 -0.83 -0.82 1.74
N GLY A 127 -0.29 0.26 1.19
CA GLY A 127 -0.91 1.58 1.21
C GLY A 127 -2.29 1.57 0.56
N HIS A 128 -2.43 0.93 -0.62
CA HIS A 128 -3.73 0.72 -1.26
C HIS A 128 -4.65 -0.18 -0.42
N ALA A 129 -4.11 -1.26 0.16
CA ALA A 129 -4.88 -2.12 1.06
C ALA A 129 -5.38 -1.36 2.31
N LEU A 130 -4.73 -0.27 2.70
CA LEU A 130 -5.15 0.64 3.78
C LEU A 130 -6.11 1.74 3.30
N GLY A 131 -6.38 1.86 2.00
CA GLY A 131 -7.30 2.84 1.42
C GLY A 131 -6.64 4.10 0.86
N LEU A 132 -5.31 4.18 0.80
CA LEU A 132 -4.62 5.33 0.22
C LEU A 132 -4.73 5.30 -1.31
N PRO A 133 -5.11 6.42 -1.95
CA PRO A 133 -5.08 6.56 -3.40
C PRO A 133 -3.66 6.86 -3.90
N HIS A 134 -3.46 6.77 -5.21
CA HIS A 134 -2.25 7.30 -5.84
C HIS A 134 -2.09 8.80 -5.65
N THR A 135 -0.82 9.26 -5.66
CA THR A 135 -0.43 10.68 -5.70
C THR A 135 0.37 11.01 -6.95
N ASP A 136 0.53 12.30 -7.21
CA ASP A 136 1.35 12.84 -8.30
C ASP A 136 2.75 13.26 -7.85
N ALA A 137 3.00 13.22 -6.53
CA ALA A 137 4.27 13.63 -5.96
C ALA A 137 5.29 12.49 -6.03
N PHE A 138 6.39 12.71 -6.77
CA PHE A 138 7.41 11.68 -7.03
C PHE A 138 8.08 11.11 -5.76
N ASP A 139 8.12 11.87 -4.69
CA ASP A 139 8.77 11.44 -3.43
C ASP A 139 7.84 10.60 -2.52
N ASP A 140 6.54 10.52 -2.84
CA ASP A 140 5.57 9.75 -2.07
C ASP A 140 5.65 8.26 -2.43
N ILE A 141 5.40 7.39 -1.43
CA ILE A 141 5.30 5.96 -1.71
C ILE A 141 4.10 5.66 -2.61
N MET A 142 3.03 6.45 -2.53
CA MET A 142 1.83 6.28 -3.34
C MET A 142 1.93 6.93 -4.72
N TYR A 143 3.14 7.33 -5.18
CA TYR A 143 3.35 7.89 -6.52
C TYR A 143 2.96 6.89 -7.62
N SER A 144 2.15 7.35 -8.57
CA SER A 144 1.77 6.56 -9.74
C SER A 144 2.80 6.73 -10.86
N PHE A 145 3.47 5.65 -11.27
CA PHE A 145 4.40 5.67 -12.39
C PHE A 145 3.66 5.98 -13.71
N ARG A 146 4.07 7.05 -14.39
CA ARG A 146 3.45 7.58 -15.62
C ARG A 146 4.35 7.51 -16.83
N ARG A 147 5.66 7.34 -16.60
CA ARG A 147 6.68 7.27 -17.65
C ARG A 147 7.41 5.94 -17.59
N PRO A 148 7.90 5.45 -18.72
CA PRO A 148 8.60 4.16 -18.75
C PRO A 148 9.83 4.07 -17.84
N ASP A 149 10.47 5.21 -17.54
CA ASP A 149 11.66 5.28 -16.69
C ASP A 149 11.39 5.61 -15.21
N ASP A 150 10.13 5.87 -14.84
CA ASP A 150 9.78 6.27 -13.47
C ASP A 150 10.19 5.21 -12.45
N GLY A 151 9.98 3.92 -12.74
CA GLY A 151 10.40 2.85 -11.84
C GLY A 151 11.91 2.85 -11.59
N ALA A 152 12.72 2.93 -12.64
CA ALA A 152 14.17 2.96 -12.52
C ALA A 152 14.65 4.18 -11.72
N ARG A 153 14.05 5.34 -11.96
CA ARG A 153 14.36 6.60 -11.24
C ARG A 153 13.96 6.52 -9.78
N TYR A 154 12.77 6.02 -9.48
CA TYR A 154 12.20 5.92 -8.14
C TYR A 154 13.00 4.98 -7.26
N PHE A 155 13.18 3.73 -7.69
CA PHE A 155 13.96 2.75 -6.96
C PHE A 155 15.44 3.14 -6.86
N GLY A 156 16.00 3.77 -7.91
CA GLY A 156 17.36 4.31 -7.89
C GLY A 156 17.52 5.48 -6.91
N ALA A 157 16.52 6.34 -6.76
CA ALA A 157 16.53 7.41 -5.77
C ALA A 157 16.54 6.85 -4.34
N TYR A 158 15.73 5.83 -4.06
CA TYR A 158 15.75 5.16 -2.77
C TYR A 158 17.09 4.45 -2.51
N ARG A 159 17.63 3.73 -3.50
CA ARG A 159 18.93 3.04 -3.39
C ARG A 159 20.07 3.99 -2.97
N ARG A 160 20.10 5.21 -3.50
CA ARG A 160 21.13 6.22 -3.16
C ARG A 160 21.09 6.69 -1.71
N ARG A 161 19.99 6.50 -1.00
CA ARG A 161 19.84 6.85 0.43
C ARG A 161 20.36 5.74 1.36
N LEU A 162 20.57 4.52 0.84
CA LEU A 162 21.00 3.38 1.62
C LEU A 162 22.52 3.37 1.77
N ARG A 163 23.03 2.99 2.93
CA ARG A 163 24.43 2.68 3.18
C ARG A 163 24.74 1.23 2.86
N SER A 164 23.76 0.35 3.11
CA SER A 164 23.83 -1.08 2.82
C SER A 164 22.42 -1.64 2.54
N ALA A 165 22.32 -2.88 2.10
CA ALA A 165 21.05 -3.54 1.85
C ALA A 165 20.23 -3.79 3.15
N GLU A 166 20.85 -3.76 4.31
CA GLU A 166 20.21 -3.89 5.62
C GLU A 166 19.40 -2.66 6.00
N ASP A 167 19.74 -1.49 5.41
CA ASP A 167 19.03 -0.23 5.62
C ASP A 167 17.63 -0.22 4.98
N ILE A 168 17.32 -1.14 4.05
CA ILE A 168 16.01 -1.21 3.38
C ILE A 168 14.89 -1.34 4.44
N GLY A 169 14.02 -0.35 4.53
CA GLY A 169 12.92 -0.32 5.50
C GLY A 169 13.34 -0.09 6.95
N SER A 170 14.54 0.42 7.19
CA SER A 170 14.96 0.89 8.51
C SER A 170 14.31 2.25 8.83
N GLU A 171 14.38 2.70 10.08
CA GLU A 171 13.87 4.01 10.50
C GLU A 171 14.46 5.19 9.68
N ARG A 172 15.69 5.04 9.18
CA ARG A 172 16.36 6.04 8.34
C ARG A 172 15.96 5.98 6.87
N ALA A 173 15.38 4.87 6.45
CA ALA A 173 15.04 4.59 5.06
C ALA A 173 13.70 3.85 4.98
N THR A 174 12.67 4.44 5.59
CA THR A 174 11.32 3.85 5.64
C THR A 174 10.66 3.77 4.27
N GLY A 175 11.04 4.65 3.33
CA GLY A 175 10.37 4.79 2.03
C GLY A 175 9.11 5.66 2.07
N LEU A 176 8.59 6.02 3.25
CA LEU A 176 7.48 6.96 3.37
C LEU A 176 7.98 8.41 3.34
N SER A 177 7.23 9.27 2.67
CA SER A 177 7.36 10.72 2.78
C SER A 177 6.57 11.23 4.00
N PRO A 178 6.81 12.46 4.47
CA PRO A 178 5.94 13.10 5.46
C PRO A 178 4.49 13.23 4.97
N ALA A 179 4.27 13.40 3.66
CA ALA A 179 2.95 13.50 3.06
C ALA A 179 2.20 12.16 3.10
N ASP A 180 2.88 11.03 2.86
CA ASP A 180 2.30 9.70 3.01
C ASP A 180 1.77 9.47 4.43
N VAL A 181 2.58 9.82 5.42
CA VAL A 181 2.21 9.69 6.85
C VAL A 181 1.02 10.58 7.18
N ALA A 182 1.04 11.84 6.74
CA ALA A 182 -0.06 12.78 6.97
C ALA A 182 -1.35 12.33 6.28
N ALA A 183 -1.27 11.84 5.03
CA ALA A 183 -2.41 11.30 4.29
C ALA A 183 -3.05 10.10 5.00
N LEU A 184 -2.20 9.15 5.47
CA LEU A 184 -2.68 8.00 6.23
C LEU A 184 -3.39 8.45 7.51
N GLN A 185 -2.77 9.32 8.29
CA GLN A 185 -3.34 9.78 9.56
C GLN A 185 -4.66 10.53 9.33
N SER A 186 -4.70 11.44 8.36
CA SER A 186 -5.91 12.16 7.99
C SER A 186 -7.04 11.22 7.54
N LEU A 187 -6.73 10.17 6.80
CA LEU A 187 -7.70 9.16 6.37
C LEU A 187 -8.37 8.49 7.58
N TYR A 188 -7.65 8.24 8.66
CA TYR A 188 -8.14 7.50 9.83
C TYR A 188 -8.59 8.38 11.00
N ASP A 189 -8.34 9.69 10.98
CA ASP A 189 -8.81 10.67 11.99
C ASP A 189 -10.24 11.17 11.70
N GLY A 190 -10.73 11.01 10.47
CA GLY A 190 -12.11 11.32 10.04
C GLY A 190 -12.97 10.08 9.96
#